data_a2cf4ca11367c7eaf0eb7d46044fdba1
#
_entry.id   a2cf4ca11367c7eaf0eb7d46044fdba1
#
_cell.length_a   1.000
_cell.length_b   1.000
_cell.length_c   1.000
_cell.angle_alpha   90.00
_cell.angle_beta   90.00
_cell.angle_gamma   90.00
#
_symmetry.space_group_name_H-M   'P 1'
#
loop_
_entity.id
_entity.type
_entity.pdbx_description
1 polymer ?
#
loop_
_entity_poly.entity_id
_entity_poly.type
_entity_poly.pdbx_seq_one_letter_code
_entity_poly.pdbx_strand_id
1 'polypeptide(L)'
;MKAIKHIALVILALCFGTPANAIQLVTEEEAALPNEPILEWRGSPTRRPEVILVSPAPNAGLVRSPVILKIKFKPYGGAAIDRDSILITYKKIPAIDLTQRVFSFINSEGIDIVDASKPPGIHLFRAELKDSAGRVGRTEFTIRVEK
;
A
#
# COMPACT_ATOMS: atom_id res chain seq x y z
N MET A 1 57.33 -41.84 14.66
CA MET A 1 56.01 -41.63 15.29
C MET A 1 55.42 -40.35 14.73
N LYS A 2 54.39 -40.45 13.91
CA LYS A 2 53.83 -39.28 13.21
C LYS A 2 52.56 -38.87 13.93
N ALA A 3 52.54 -37.65 14.50
CA ALA A 3 51.35 -37.05 15.12
C ALA A 3 50.43 -36.53 14.04
N ILE A 4 49.25 -37.08 13.95
CA ILE A 4 48.17 -36.61 13.04
C ILE A 4 47.41 -35.50 13.75
N LYS A 5 47.58 -34.25 13.26
CA LYS A 5 46.82 -33.09 13.72
C LYS A 5 45.44 -33.12 13.07
N HIS A 6 44.41 -33.33 13.86
CA HIS A 6 43.03 -33.19 13.43
C HIS A 6 42.70 -31.70 13.35
N ILE A 7 42.54 -31.21 12.13
CA ILE A 7 41.99 -29.88 11.87
C ILE A 7 40.46 -30.02 11.91
N ALA A 8 39.85 -29.54 12.98
CA ALA A 8 38.39 -29.42 13.07
C ALA A 8 37.95 -28.25 12.20
N LEU A 9 37.33 -28.55 11.07
CA LEU A 9 36.72 -27.56 10.20
C LEU A 9 35.38 -27.14 10.82
N VAL A 10 35.36 -25.98 11.49
CA VAL A 10 34.08 -25.36 11.96
C VAL A 10 33.40 -24.71 10.78
N ILE A 11 32.40 -25.38 10.26
CA ILE A 11 31.47 -24.79 9.23
C ILE A 11 30.52 -23.86 9.97
N LEU A 12 30.82 -22.56 9.92
CA LEU A 12 29.93 -21.50 10.36
C LEU A 12 28.81 -21.37 9.31
N ALA A 13 27.65 -22.01 9.55
CA ALA A 13 26.48 -21.85 8.74
C ALA A 13 25.94 -20.43 8.92
N LEU A 14 26.25 -19.53 7.98
CA LEU A 14 25.57 -18.25 7.86
C LEU A 14 24.11 -18.54 7.44
N CYS A 15 23.21 -18.48 8.40
CA CYS A 15 21.78 -18.37 8.11
C CYS A 15 21.54 -17.03 7.43
N PHE A 16 21.60 -16.98 6.11
CA PHE A 16 21.02 -15.88 5.34
C PHE A 16 19.50 -15.97 5.50
N GLY A 17 18.98 -15.25 6.52
CA GLY A 17 17.55 -15.00 6.59
C GLY A 17 17.16 -14.30 5.30
N THR A 18 16.31 -14.95 4.50
CA THR A 18 15.70 -14.31 3.34
C THR A 18 14.98 -13.06 3.83
N PRO A 19 15.30 -11.85 3.34
CA PRO A 19 14.53 -10.67 3.70
C PRO A 19 13.09 -10.95 3.30
N ALA A 20 12.17 -10.82 4.24
CA ALA A 20 10.74 -10.77 3.91
C ALA A 20 10.62 -9.65 2.87
N ASN A 21 10.20 -10.00 1.65
CA ASN A 21 10.09 -9.06 0.55
C ASN A 21 8.95 -8.08 0.85
N ALA A 22 9.27 -7.00 1.58
CA ALA A 22 8.37 -5.87 1.69
C ALA A 22 8.12 -5.33 0.27
N ILE A 23 6.85 -5.17 -0.09
CA ILE A 23 6.53 -4.54 -1.37
C ILE A 23 6.91 -3.06 -1.29
N GLN A 24 7.78 -2.61 -2.19
CA GLN A 24 8.10 -1.19 -2.34
C GLN A 24 6.92 -0.47 -2.99
N LEU A 25 6.05 0.10 -2.16
CA LEU A 25 4.88 0.81 -2.65
C LEU A 25 5.24 2.15 -3.28
N VAL A 26 6.20 2.88 -2.69
CA VAL A 26 6.69 4.19 -3.15
C VAL A 26 8.20 4.20 -3.09
N THR A 27 8.87 4.69 -4.14
CA THR A 27 10.33 4.89 -4.16
C THR A 27 10.71 6.26 -3.57
N GLU A 28 12.00 6.46 -3.26
CA GLU A 28 12.49 7.74 -2.77
C GLU A 28 12.38 8.84 -3.84
N GLU A 29 12.65 8.51 -5.09
CA GLU A 29 12.53 9.45 -6.22
C GLU A 29 11.08 9.90 -6.41
N GLU A 30 10.13 8.98 -6.32
CA GLU A 30 8.70 9.29 -6.40
C GLU A 30 8.25 10.15 -5.22
N ALA A 31 8.74 9.86 -4.02
CA ALA A 31 8.44 10.64 -2.82
C ALA A 31 8.98 12.07 -2.89
N ALA A 32 10.09 12.28 -3.59
CA ALA A 32 10.70 13.60 -3.78
C ALA A 32 9.93 14.52 -4.75
N LEU A 33 9.04 13.96 -5.58
CA LEU A 33 8.21 14.75 -6.49
C LEU A 33 7.28 15.71 -5.72
N PRO A 34 6.90 16.85 -6.33
CA PRO A 34 5.93 17.76 -5.75
C PRO A 34 4.58 17.06 -5.47
N ASN A 35 3.96 17.39 -4.35
CA ASN A 35 2.63 16.89 -4.04
C ASN A 35 1.58 17.61 -4.89
N GLU A 36 0.57 16.85 -5.34
CA GLU A 36 -0.65 17.42 -5.88
C GLU A 36 -1.38 18.21 -4.78
N PRO A 37 -1.95 19.39 -5.07
CA PRO A 37 -2.73 20.14 -4.10
C PRO A 37 -3.87 19.29 -3.53
N ILE A 38 -4.10 19.41 -2.22
CA ILE A 38 -5.26 18.78 -1.57
C ILE A 38 -6.48 19.60 -1.95
N LEU A 39 -7.27 19.09 -2.89
CA LEU A 39 -8.58 19.67 -3.18
C LEU A 39 -9.58 19.04 -2.23
N GLU A 40 -10.17 19.86 -1.34
CA GLU A 40 -11.26 19.38 -0.50
C GLU A 40 -12.45 19.00 -1.39
N TRP A 41 -12.72 17.71 -1.44
CA TRP A 41 -13.90 17.19 -2.14
C TRP A 41 -15.15 17.55 -1.33
N ARG A 42 -15.85 18.58 -1.75
CA ARG A 42 -17.15 18.98 -1.18
C ARG A 42 -18.27 18.17 -1.82
N GLY A 43 -18.87 17.32 -1.02
CA GLY A 43 -20.07 16.55 -1.39
C GLY A 43 -19.76 15.10 -1.75
N SER A 44 -20.00 14.20 -0.82
CA SER A 44 -20.07 12.77 -1.09
C SER A 44 -21.45 12.47 -1.68
N PRO A 45 -21.57 12.08 -2.96
CA PRO A 45 -22.81 11.52 -3.43
C PRO A 45 -23.14 10.30 -2.57
N THR A 46 -24.29 10.29 -1.95
CA THR A 46 -24.88 9.09 -1.34
C THR A 46 -25.21 8.09 -2.45
N ARG A 47 -25.32 6.81 -2.16
CA ARG A 47 -25.69 5.75 -3.11
C ARG A 47 -24.57 5.33 -4.08
N ARG A 48 -23.37 5.12 -3.56
CA ARG A 48 -22.22 4.62 -4.30
C ARG A 48 -21.43 3.64 -3.44
N PRO A 49 -20.56 2.81 -4.03
CA PRO A 49 -19.66 2.01 -3.23
C PRO A 49 -18.72 2.89 -2.40
N GLU A 50 -18.38 2.42 -1.20
CA GLU A 50 -17.44 3.10 -0.30
C GLU A 50 -16.08 2.45 -0.38
N VAL A 51 -15.04 3.28 -0.30
CA VAL A 51 -13.64 2.86 -0.18
C VAL A 51 -13.14 3.37 1.18
N ILE A 52 -12.78 2.45 2.07
CA ILE A 52 -12.51 2.76 3.48
C ILE A 52 -11.08 2.37 3.82
N LEU A 53 -10.24 3.33 4.22
CA LEU A 53 -8.94 3.04 4.80
C LEU A 53 -9.14 2.46 6.20
N VAL A 54 -8.64 1.23 6.41
CA VAL A 54 -8.71 0.52 7.69
C VAL A 54 -7.37 0.60 8.42
N SER A 55 -6.26 0.39 7.69
CA SER A 55 -4.91 0.48 8.24
C SER A 55 -3.97 1.20 7.27
N PRO A 56 -3.11 2.11 7.77
CA PRO A 56 -3.13 2.66 9.12
C PRO A 56 -4.45 3.39 9.37
N ALA A 57 -4.86 3.47 10.65
CA ALA A 57 -6.09 4.18 11.00
C ALA A 57 -6.01 5.64 10.50
N PRO A 58 -7.11 6.25 10.03
CA PRO A 58 -7.08 7.60 9.45
C PRO A 58 -6.47 8.68 10.35
N ASN A 59 -6.47 8.45 11.66
CA ASN A 59 -5.91 9.32 12.70
C ASN A 59 -4.65 8.77 13.37
N ALA A 60 -3.99 7.79 12.78
CA ALA A 60 -2.84 7.10 13.40
C ALA A 60 -1.62 7.99 13.65
N GLY A 61 -1.55 9.21 13.08
CA GLY A 61 -0.37 10.05 13.20
C GLY A 61 0.81 9.53 12.37
N LEU A 62 2.01 9.52 13.00
CA LEU A 62 3.22 8.96 12.38
C LEU A 62 3.23 7.44 12.52
N VAL A 63 3.57 6.75 11.43
CA VAL A 63 3.71 5.29 11.39
C VAL A 63 5.12 4.92 10.93
N ARG A 64 5.58 3.72 11.30
CA ARG A 64 6.88 3.18 10.85
C ARG A 64 6.71 2.36 9.59
N SER A 65 7.64 2.50 8.64
CA SER A 65 7.73 1.63 7.47
C SER A 65 8.52 0.35 7.80
N PRO A 66 8.11 -0.84 7.30
CA PRO A 66 6.94 -1.07 6.44
C PRO A 66 5.62 -0.96 7.22
N VAL A 67 4.55 -0.60 6.52
CA VAL A 67 3.22 -0.45 7.13
C VAL A 67 2.24 -1.48 6.61
N ILE A 68 1.29 -1.86 7.44
CA ILE A 68 0.12 -2.63 7.01
C ILE A 68 -0.83 -1.66 6.31
N LEU A 69 -1.04 -1.87 5.01
CA LEU A 69 -2.01 -1.10 4.24
C LEU A 69 -3.25 -1.95 3.99
N LYS A 70 -4.34 -1.59 4.63
CA LYS A 70 -5.61 -2.28 4.47
C LYS A 70 -6.72 -1.30 4.08
N ILE A 71 -7.31 -1.55 2.92
CA ILE A 71 -8.42 -0.78 2.38
C ILE A 71 -9.59 -1.75 2.19
N LYS A 72 -10.75 -1.39 2.70
CA LYS A 72 -11.98 -2.18 2.56
C LYS A 72 -12.90 -1.55 1.51
N PHE A 73 -13.50 -2.39 0.68
CA PHE A 73 -14.53 -2.00 -0.27
C PHE A 73 -15.90 -2.38 0.29
N LYS A 74 -16.84 -1.44 0.24
CA LYS A 74 -18.21 -1.68 0.67
C LYS A 74 -19.15 -1.43 -0.51
N PRO A 75 -19.69 -2.48 -1.11
CA PRO A 75 -20.64 -2.36 -2.20
C PRO A 75 -21.90 -1.60 -1.76
N TYR A 76 -22.59 -1.00 -2.74
CA TYR A 76 -23.86 -0.33 -2.52
C TYR A 76 -24.98 -1.04 -3.27
N GLY A 77 -26.13 -1.23 -2.61
CA GLY A 77 -27.37 -1.67 -3.25
C GLY A 77 -27.30 -3.02 -3.94
N GLY A 78 -26.50 -3.96 -3.41
CA GLY A 78 -26.35 -5.31 -3.96
C GLY A 78 -25.49 -5.40 -5.23
N ALA A 79 -24.88 -4.30 -5.70
CA ALA A 79 -23.95 -4.34 -6.82
C ALA A 79 -22.61 -4.93 -6.40
N ALA A 80 -21.91 -5.60 -7.31
CA ALA A 80 -20.57 -6.11 -7.09
C ALA A 80 -19.51 -5.04 -7.40
N ILE A 81 -18.35 -5.12 -6.73
CA ILE A 81 -17.20 -4.28 -7.08
C ILE A 81 -16.56 -4.82 -8.36
N ASP A 82 -16.31 -3.93 -9.31
CA ASP A 82 -15.56 -4.22 -10.52
C ASP A 82 -14.06 -4.12 -10.19
N ARG A 83 -13.40 -5.27 -10.04
CA ARG A 83 -11.98 -5.35 -9.68
C ARG A 83 -11.07 -4.68 -10.71
N ASP A 84 -11.42 -4.75 -11.98
CA ASP A 84 -10.60 -4.20 -13.06
C ASP A 84 -10.69 -2.67 -13.15
N SER A 85 -11.68 -2.09 -12.47
CA SER A 85 -11.85 -0.64 -12.38
C SER A 85 -11.07 0.01 -11.24
N ILE A 86 -10.43 -0.78 -10.39
CA ILE A 86 -9.72 -0.26 -9.22
C ILE A 86 -8.48 0.50 -9.68
N LEU A 87 -8.33 1.74 -9.19
CA LEU A 87 -7.23 2.62 -9.47
C LEU A 87 -6.65 3.16 -8.17
N ILE A 88 -5.36 2.92 -7.96
CA ILE A 88 -4.62 3.47 -6.82
C ILE A 88 -3.61 4.48 -7.34
N THR A 89 -3.77 5.73 -6.95
CA THR A 89 -2.94 6.84 -7.40
C THR A 89 -2.16 7.43 -6.24
N TYR A 90 -0.84 7.60 -6.42
CA TYR A 90 -0.02 8.42 -5.55
C TYR A 90 -0.07 9.86 -6.07
N LYS A 91 -0.57 10.77 -5.23
CA LYS A 91 -0.90 12.15 -5.62
C LYS A 91 0.34 13.05 -5.68
N LYS A 92 1.10 12.89 -6.75
CA LYS A 92 2.28 13.68 -7.09
C LYS A 92 2.06 14.44 -8.41
N ILE A 93 3.00 15.26 -8.78
CA ILE A 93 3.02 15.96 -10.08
C ILE A 93 4.29 15.51 -10.81
N PRO A 94 4.16 14.67 -11.87
CA PRO A 94 2.91 14.05 -12.35
C PRO A 94 2.37 12.98 -11.39
N ALA A 95 1.07 12.71 -11.46
CA ALA A 95 0.44 11.64 -10.67
C ALA A 95 0.99 10.26 -11.07
N ILE A 96 1.16 9.38 -10.08
CA ILE A 96 1.75 8.05 -10.28
C ILE A 96 0.70 6.98 -10.04
N ASP A 97 0.49 6.13 -11.04
CA ASP A 97 -0.39 4.96 -10.92
C ASP A 97 0.35 3.82 -10.21
N LEU A 98 -0.17 3.41 -9.05
CA LEU A 98 0.35 2.31 -8.26
C LEU A 98 -0.45 1.02 -8.42
N THR A 99 -1.48 1.01 -9.25
CA THR A 99 -2.44 -0.10 -9.35
C THR A 99 -1.75 -1.43 -9.63
N GLN A 100 -0.80 -1.45 -10.55
CA GLN A 100 -0.07 -2.67 -10.90
C GLN A 100 0.79 -3.20 -9.74
N ARG A 101 1.32 -2.31 -8.89
CA ARG A 101 2.13 -2.71 -7.72
C ARG A 101 1.30 -3.41 -6.66
N VAL A 102 0.03 -3.04 -6.54
CA VAL A 102 -0.88 -3.59 -5.53
C VAL A 102 -1.84 -4.64 -6.08
N PHE A 103 -1.83 -4.90 -7.38
CA PHE A 103 -2.82 -5.73 -8.07
C PHE A 103 -2.97 -7.14 -7.48
N SER A 104 -1.87 -7.78 -7.10
CA SER A 104 -1.88 -9.11 -6.48
C SER A 104 -2.49 -9.15 -5.08
N PHE A 105 -2.64 -8.00 -4.44
CA PHE A 105 -3.22 -7.83 -3.09
C PHE A 105 -4.68 -7.38 -3.13
N ILE A 106 -5.24 -7.20 -4.34
CA ILE A 106 -6.62 -6.78 -4.53
C ILE A 106 -7.53 -8.01 -4.57
N ASN A 107 -8.59 -7.98 -3.78
CA ASN A 107 -9.67 -8.94 -3.82
C ASN A 107 -11.04 -8.23 -3.84
N SER A 108 -12.14 -8.97 -3.85
CA SER A 108 -13.50 -8.39 -3.88
C SER A 108 -13.87 -7.59 -2.63
N GLU A 109 -13.17 -7.79 -1.52
CA GLU A 109 -13.44 -7.13 -0.24
C GLU A 109 -12.53 -5.93 0.01
N GLY A 110 -11.40 -5.84 -0.71
CA GLY A 110 -10.46 -4.75 -0.51
C GLY A 110 -9.05 -5.03 -0.98
N ILE A 111 -8.13 -4.31 -0.38
CA ILE A 111 -6.68 -4.44 -0.55
C ILE A 111 -6.07 -4.75 0.81
N ASP A 112 -5.21 -5.76 0.88
CA ASP A 112 -4.53 -6.14 2.11
C ASP A 112 -3.04 -6.38 1.84
N ILE A 113 -2.20 -5.44 2.26
CA ILE A 113 -0.74 -5.51 2.11
C ILE A 113 -0.12 -5.45 3.50
N VAL A 114 0.54 -6.52 3.91
CA VAL A 114 1.14 -6.63 5.25
C VAL A 114 2.39 -5.78 5.37
N ASP A 115 3.21 -5.72 4.32
CA ASP A 115 4.53 -5.09 4.33
C ASP A 115 4.68 -4.05 3.20
N ALA A 116 3.91 -2.96 3.26
CA ALA A 116 4.03 -1.85 2.31
C ALA A 116 5.17 -0.90 2.72
N SER A 117 6.28 -0.94 1.99
CA SER A 117 7.43 -0.07 2.22
C SER A 117 7.24 1.29 1.55
N LYS A 118 7.54 2.33 2.30
CA LYS A 118 7.52 3.74 1.87
C LYS A 118 8.66 4.50 2.56
N PRO A 119 9.30 5.47 1.88
CA PRO A 119 10.28 6.33 2.53
C PRO A 119 9.64 7.21 3.62
N PRO A 120 10.42 7.81 4.53
CA PRO A 120 9.93 8.79 5.48
C PRO A 120 9.25 9.97 4.77
N GLY A 121 8.21 10.52 5.37
CA GLY A 121 7.52 11.69 4.84
C GLY A 121 6.00 11.58 4.82
N ILE A 122 5.38 12.50 4.10
CA ILE A 122 3.92 12.57 3.95
C ILE A 122 3.54 12.07 2.56
N HIS A 123 2.72 11.04 2.53
CA HIS A 123 2.28 10.37 1.32
C HIS A 123 0.77 10.51 1.16
N LEU A 124 0.33 11.12 0.07
CA LEU A 124 -1.07 11.33 -0.25
C LEU A 124 -1.48 10.36 -1.36
N PHE A 125 -2.52 9.59 -1.10
CA PHE A 125 -3.04 8.57 -2.01
C PHE A 125 -4.50 8.82 -2.34
N ARG A 126 -4.91 8.33 -3.51
CA ARG A 126 -6.32 8.23 -3.92
C ARG A 126 -6.60 6.79 -4.31
N ALA A 127 -7.72 6.26 -3.83
CA ALA A 127 -8.24 4.97 -4.25
C ALA A 127 -9.63 5.18 -4.87
N GLU A 128 -9.83 4.66 -6.06
CA GLU A 128 -11.07 4.74 -6.83
C GLU A 128 -11.49 3.35 -7.30
N LEU A 129 -12.78 3.13 -7.43
CA LEU A 129 -13.33 1.92 -8.01
C LEU A 129 -14.73 2.19 -8.59
N LYS A 130 -15.20 1.27 -9.43
CA LYS A 130 -16.58 1.23 -9.91
C LYS A 130 -17.28 -0.03 -9.40
N ASP A 131 -18.59 0.03 -9.32
CA ASP A 131 -19.40 -1.15 -9.12
C ASP A 131 -20.05 -1.61 -10.45
N SER A 132 -20.72 -2.76 -10.42
CA SER A 132 -21.38 -3.33 -11.58
C SER A 132 -22.52 -2.46 -12.16
N ALA A 133 -22.96 -1.44 -11.43
CA ALA A 133 -23.91 -0.42 -11.90
C ALA A 133 -23.21 0.84 -12.44
N GLY A 134 -21.87 0.83 -12.55
CA GLY A 134 -21.07 1.95 -13.06
C GLY A 134 -20.89 3.11 -12.09
N ARG A 135 -21.30 2.96 -10.82
CA ARG A 135 -21.17 4.01 -9.81
C ARG A 135 -19.72 4.04 -9.28
N VAL A 136 -19.18 5.24 -9.14
CA VAL A 136 -17.77 5.45 -8.72
C VAL A 136 -17.69 5.69 -7.22
N GLY A 137 -16.92 4.87 -6.52
CA GLY A 137 -16.45 5.10 -5.16
C GLY A 137 -15.03 5.65 -5.16
N ARG A 138 -14.76 6.60 -4.27
CA ARG A 138 -13.44 7.24 -4.16
C ARG A 138 -13.13 7.62 -2.72
N THR A 139 -11.88 7.48 -2.33
CA THR A 139 -11.35 8.06 -1.08
C THR A 139 -9.97 8.61 -1.31
N GLU A 140 -9.61 9.64 -0.57
CA GLU A 140 -8.24 10.15 -0.45
C GLU A 140 -7.78 9.97 1.00
N PHE A 141 -6.53 9.57 1.16
CA PHE A 141 -5.96 9.38 2.49
C PHE A 141 -4.48 9.72 2.51
N THR A 142 -4.02 10.12 3.69
CA THR A 142 -2.63 10.48 3.93
C THR A 142 -1.99 9.50 4.89
N ILE A 143 -0.79 9.02 4.54
CA ILE A 143 0.04 8.21 5.42
C ILE A 143 1.30 9.02 5.74
N ARG A 144 1.57 9.21 7.03
CA ARG A 144 2.78 9.90 7.51
C ARG A 144 3.75 8.88 8.04
N VAL A 145 4.91 8.77 7.38
CA VAL A 145 5.96 7.81 7.77
C VAL A 145 7.03 8.53 8.57
N GLU A 146 7.37 7.95 9.71
CA GLU A 146 8.43 8.42 10.61
C GLU A 146 9.81 8.36 9.91
N LYS A 147 10.72 9.28 10.29
CA LYS A 147 12.11 9.26 9.85
C LYS A 147 12.92 8.18 10.57
#